data_b0af3507cd1c57bbf6b27358d1046211
#
_entry.id   b0af3507cd1c57bbf6b27358d1046211
#
_cell.length_a   1.000
_cell.length_b   1.000
_cell.length_c   1.000
_cell.angle_alpha   90.00
_cell.angle_beta   90.00
_cell.angle_gamma   90.00
#
_symmetry.space_group_name_H-M   'P 1'
#
loop_
_entity.id
_entity.type
_entity.pdbx_description
1 polymer ?
#
loop_
_entity_poly.entity_id
_entity_poly.type
_entity_poly.pdbx_seq_one_letter_code
_entity_poly.pdbx_strand_id
1 'polypeptide(L)'
;HGEKSPSFSVSPTKQFFHCFGCGKNGNAIGFLMDHAGMNFVEAVKDLAQNAGMQVPEEDVSPQDRERAAQARQKQTTLTEVLEKACDAYRKHLKSSPQAIAYFKNRGLSGEIAKQFGLGYAPDGWRSLASVFPDYQDPLLVESGLVITQQEGEDNEKRYDRFRDRVMFPIRNIKGECIGFGGRVLGDGTPKYLNSPETPVFSKGRELYGLFEARHAMRDLGYALVTEGYMDVVALS
;
A
#
# COMPACT_ATOMS: atom_id res chain seq x y z
N HIS A 1 2.76 13.15 24.10
CA HIS A 1 4.14 13.59 23.96
C HIS A 1 4.75 13.80 25.36
N GLY A 2 6.08 13.63 25.50
CA GLY A 2 6.78 13.76 26.77
C GLY A 2 6.97 15.24 27.12
N GLU A 3 6.25 15.73 28.13
CA GLU A 3 6.32 17.12 28.60
C GLU A 3 6.64 17.17 30.08
N LYS A 4 7.36 18.21 30.49
CA LYS A 4 7.67 18.46 31.91
C LYS A 4 6.45 18.95 32.72
N SER A 5 5.48 19.59 32.05
CA SER A 5 4.23 20.09 32.61
C SER A 5 3.04 19.51 31.85
N PRO A 6 1.98 19.01 32.53
CA PRO A 6 0.81 18.48 31.85
C PRO A 6 0.12 19.57 31.00
N SER A 7 0.03 19.35 29.69
CA SER A 7 -0.62 20.27 28.75
C SER A 7 -1.94 19.73 28.19
N PHE A 8 -2.27 18.46 28.48
CA PHE A 8 -3.49 17.82 28.01
C PHE A 8 -4.62 18.00 29.00
N SER A 9 -5.73 18.60 28.57
CA SER A 9 -6.91 18.89 29.37
C SER A 9 -8.15 18.23 28.78
N VAL A 10 -8.97 17.65 29.65
CA VAL A 10 -10.26 17.04 29.30
C VAL A 10 -11.37 17.73 30.07
N SER A 11 -12.42 18.13 29.38
CA SER A 11 -13.65 18.66 29.97
C SER A 11 -14.77 17.61 29.90
N PRO A 12 -15.10 16.90 30.96
CA PRO A 12 -16.15 15.89 30.95
C PRO A 12 -17.53 16.48 30.61
N THR A 13 -17.81 17.71 31.09
CA THR A 13 -19.09 18.38 30.81
C THR A 13 -19.26 18.82 29.37
N LYS A 14 -18.17 19.22 28.70
CA LYS A 14 -18.18 19.61 27.29
C LYS A 14 -17.89 18.43 26.34
N GLN A 15 -17.56 17.25 26.88
CA GLN A 15 -17.16 16.07 26.11
C GLN A 15 -16.05 16.38 25.07
N PHE A 16 -15.02 17.13 25.54
CA PHE A 16 -14.01 17.76 24.69
C PHE A 16 -12.64 17.68 25.35
N PHE A 17 -11.61 17.43 24.55
CA PHE A 17 -10.21 17.56 24.97
C PHE A 17 -9.49 18.68 24.23
N HIS A 18 -8.49 19.26 24.88
CA HIS A 18 -7.56 20.21 24.28
C HIS A 18 -6.14 19.96 24.81
N CYS A 19 -5.18 19.89 23.91
CA CYS A 19 -3.77 19.83 24.25
C CYS A 19 -3.12 21.19 23.99
N PHE A 20 -2.75 21.91 25.06
CA PHE A 20 -2.09 23.21 24.94
C PHE A 20 -0.66 23.11 24.41
N GLY A 21 -0.04 21.91 24.44
CA GLY A 21 1.30 21.67 23.92
C GLY A 21 1.37 21.57 22.39
N CYS A 22 0.38 20.92 21.74
CA CYS A 22 0.36 20.74 20.29
C CYS A 22 -0.87 21.35 19.58
N GLY A 23 -1.77 22.00 20.33
CA GLY A 23 -2.99 22.62 19.79
C GLY A 23 -4.09 21.63 19.35
N LYS A 24 -3.86 20.32 19.43
CA LYS A 24 -4.89 19.33 19.10
C LYS A 24 -6.05 19.37 20.07
N ASN A 25 -7.24 19.29 19.50
CA ASN A 25 -8.49 19.32 20.25
C ASN A 25 -9.56 18.49 19.54
N GLY A 26 -10.59 18.06 20.27
CA GLY A 26 -11.69 17.28 19.69
C GLY A 26 -12.51 16.52 20.73
N ASN A 27 -13.40 15.67 20.26
CA ASN A 27 -14.20 14.76 21.08
C ASN A 27 -13.51 13.38 21.25
N ALA A 28 -14.14 12.48 21.98
CA ALA A 28 -13.59 11.14 22.26
C ALA A 28 -13.36 10.32 20.96
N ILE A 29 -14.25 10.44 19.97
CA ILE A 29 -14.08 9.75 18.67
C ILE A 29 -12.84 10.26 17.95
N GLY A 30 -12.70 11.59 17.83
CA GLY A 30 -11.53 12.22 17.22
C GLY A 30 -10.24 11.86 17.95
N PHE A 31 -10.27 11.74 19.28
CA PHE A 31 -9.11 11.30 20.07
C PHE A 31 -8.68 9.88 19.68
N LEU A 32 -9.60 8.93 19.61
CA LEU A 32 -9.28 7.55 19.22
C LEU A 32 -8.78 7.46 17.78
N MET A 33 -9.37 8.22 16.86
CA MET A 33 -8.90 8.28 15.49
C MET A 33 -7.47 8.82 15.38
N ASP A 34 -7.16 9.90 16.11
CA ASP A 34 -5.87 10.57 16.07
C ASP A 34 -4.77 9.83 16.86
N HIS A 35 -5.12 9.29 18.04
CA HIS A 35 -4.16 8.70 18.96
C HIS A 35 -4.00 7.20 18.77
N ALA A 36 -5.09 6.47 18.59
CA ALA A 36 -5.09 5.02 18.41
C ALA A 36 -5.07 4.59 16.93
N GLY A 37 -5.20 5.54 15.99
CA GLY A 37 -5.20 5.25 14.56
C GLY A 37 -6.45 4.50 14.08
N MET A 38 -7.53 4.54 14.85
CA MET A 38 -8.80 3.89 14.52
C MET A 38 -9.52 4.67 13.42
N ASN A 39 -10.25 3.96 12.55
CA ASN A 39 -11.23 4.63 11.70
C ASN A 39 -12.48 5.03 12.51
N PHE A 40 -13.34 5.86 11.92
CA PHE A 40 -14.54 6.38 12.60
C PHE A 40 -15.43 5.28 13.18
N VAL A 41 -15.67 4.22 12.40
CA VAL A 41 -16.56 3.12 12.81
C VAL A 41 -15.94 2.30 13.93
N GLU A 42 -14.63 2.05 13.87
CA GLU A 42 -13.88 1.37 14.93
C GLU A 42 -13.90 2.17 16.23
N ALA A 43 -13.66 3.47 16.16
CA ALA A 43 -13.69 4.36 17.32
C ALA A 43 -15.10 4.43 17.97
N VAL A 44 -16.16 4.47 17.15
CA VAL A 44 -17.54 4.45 17.64
C VAL A 44 -17.86 3.11 18.30
N LYS A 45 -17.46 1.97 17.71
CA LYS A 45 -17.67 0.65 18.30
C LYS A 45 -16.93 0.46 19.62
N ASP A 46 -15.69 0.91 19.70
CA ASP A 46 -14.88 0.85 20.92
C ASP A 46 -15.49 1.67 22.06
N LEU A 47 -15.89 2.91 21.78
CA LEU A 47 -16.55 3.77 22.77
C LEU A 47 -17.90 3.20 23.21
N ALA A 48 -18.70 2.69 22.29
CA ALA A 48 -19.98 2.07 22.60
C ALA A 48 -19.80 0.85 23.51
N GLN A 49 -18.85 -0.01 23.22
CA GLN A 49 -18.52 -1.19 24.04
C GLN A 49 -18.12 -0.77 25.46
N ASN A 50 -17.26 0.25 25.58
CA ASN A 50 -16.82 0.78 26.87
C ASN A 50 -17.98 1.44 27.65
N ALA A 51 -18.98 1.99 26.95
CA ALA A 51 -20.17 2.57 27.57
C ALA A 51 -21.29 1.56 27.81
N GLY A 52 -21.11 0.28 27.51
CA GLY A 52 -22.14 -0.76 27.61
C GLY A 52 -23.27 -0.59 26.58
N MET A 53 -23.04 0.16 25.51
CA MET A 53 -23.99 0.44 24.45
C MET A 53 -23.76 -0.50 23.27
N GLN A 54 -24.83 -0.93 22.61
CA GLN A 54 -24.71 -1.58 21.31
C GLN A 54 -24.89 -0.54 20.21
N VAL A 55 -23.92 -0.47 19.31
CA VAL A 55 -24.06 0.29 18.06
C VAL A 55 -25.11 -0.44 17.22
N PRO A 56 -26.20 0.22 16.79
CA PRO A 56 -27.12 -0.41 15.86
C PRO A 56 -26.35 -0.82 14.61
N GLU A 57 -26.24 -2.11 14.37
CA GLU A 57 -25.80 -2.57 13.05
C GLU A 57 -26.99 -2.38 12.12
N GLU A 58 -26.80 -1.69 10.99
CA GLU A 58 -27.79 -1.76 9.92
C GLU A 58 -28.07 -3.23 9.67
N ASP A 59 -29.34 -3.58 9.46
CA ASP A 59 -29.78 -4.93 9.12
C ASP A 59 -29.20 -5.34 7.76
N VAL A 60 -27.88 -5.57 7.76
CA VAL A 60 -27.17 -6.12 6.61
C VAL A 60 -27.64 -7.56 6.47
N SER A 61 -28.25 -7.86 5.34
CA SER A 61 -28.79 -9.18 5.08
C SER A 61 -27.67 -10.23 5.26
N PRO A 62 -28.00 -11.48 5.65
CA PRO A 62 -27.00 -12.56 5.73
C PRO A 62 -26.19 -12.71 4.44
N GLN A 63 -26.81 -12.47 3.28
CA GLN A 63 -26.16 -12.51 1.98
C GLN A 63 -25.13 -11.37 1.80
N ASP A 64 -25.44 -10.16 2.28
CA ASP A 64 -24.50 -9.03 2.18
C ASP A 64 -23.33 -9.19 3.16
N ARG A 65 -23.55 -9.77 4.33
CA ARG A 65 -22.46 -10.15 5.27
C ARG A 65 -21.53 -11.18 4.65
N GLU A 66 -22.08 -12.20 4.01
CA GLU A 66 -21.30 -13.22 3.32
C GLU A 66 -20.50 -12.63 2.14
N ARG A 67 -21.13 -11.80 1.31
CA ARG A 67 -20.45 -11.07 0.23
C ARG A 67 -19.31 -10.18 0.74
N ALA A 68 -19.55 -9.45 1.84
CA ALA A 68 -18.52 -8.61 2.45
C ALA A 68 -17.36 -9.45 3.02
N ALA A 69 -17.65 -10.61 3.63
CA ALA A 69 -16.63 -11.52 4.12
C ALA A 69 -15.80 -12.13 2.98
N GLN A 70 -16.44 -12.56 1.90
CA GLN A 70 -15.77 -13.08 0.70
C GLN A 70 -14.91 -12.00 0.03
N ALA A 71 -15.40 -10.76 -0.06
CA ALA A 71 -14.65 -9.64 -0.62
C ALA A 71 -13.39 -9.34 0.23
N ARG A 72 -13.50 -9.33 1.57
CA ARG A 72 -12.35 -9.16 2.49
C ARG A 72 -11.35 -10.29 2.35
N GLN A 73 -11.80 -11.54 2.31
CA GLN A 73 -10.94 -12.70 2.12
C GLN A 73 -10.17 -12.60 0.80
N LYS A 74 -10.86 -12.25 -0.27
CA LYS A 74 -10.27 -12.05 -1.58
C LYS A 74 -9.22 -10.93 -1.59
N GLN A 75 -9.49 -9.79 -0.94
CA GLN A 75 -8.52 -8.72 -0.79
C GLN A 75 -7.27 -9.19 -0.05
N THR A 76 -7.42 -9.91 1.07
CA THR A 76 -6.29 -10.47 1.82
C THR A 76 -5.45 -11.38 0.93
N THR A 77 -6.08 -12.27 0.18
CA THR A 77 -5.38 -13.20 -0.73
C THR A 77 -4.62 -12.46 -1.83
N LEU A 78 -5.19 -11.41 -2.42
CA LEU A 78 -4.52 -10.60 -3.44
C LEU A 78 -3.32 -9.83 -2.87
N THR A 79 -3.45 -9.25 -1.67
CA THR A 79 -2.32 -8.55 -1.03
C THR A 79 -1.19 -9.52 -0.67
N GLU A 80 -1.50 -10.75 -0.25
CA GLU A 80 -0.49 -11.80 0.00
C GLU A 80 0.27 -12.18 -1.27
N VAL A 81 -0.42 -12.30 -2.41
CA VAL A 81 0.19 -12.55 -3.72
C VAL A 81 1.12 -11.40 -4.11
N LEU A 82 0.67 -10.15 -3.95
CA LEU A 82 1.46 -8.96 -4.25
C LEU A 82 2.70 -8.83 -3.33
N GLU A 83 2.58 -9.15 -2.03
CA GLU A 83 3.73 -9.15 -1.12
C GLU A 83 4.78 -10.22 -1.50
N LYS A 84 4.36 -11.42 -1.90
CA LYS A 84 5.28 -12.45 -2.43
C LYS A 84 6.03 -11.96 -3.66
N ALA A 85 5.34 -11.27 -4.58
CA ALA A 85 5.97 -10.67 -5.75
C ALA A 85 6.94 -9.53 -5.36
N CYS A 86 6.55 -8.68 -4.38
CA CYS A 86 7.41 -7.63 -3.84
C CYS A 86 8.72 -8.21 -3.27
N ASP A 87 8.63 -9.29 -2.49
CA ASP A 87 9.80 -9.97 -1.94
C ASP A 87 10.71 -10.56 -3.02
N ALA A 88 10.11 -11.13 -4.07
CA ALA A 88 10.87 -11.65 -5.22
C ALA A 88 11.59 -10.53 -5.96
N TYR A 89 10.93 -9.43 -6.26
CA TYR A 89 11.54 -8.29 -6.93
C TYR A 89 12.66 -7.66 -6.08
N ARG A 90 12.51 -7.60 -4.75
CA ARG A 90 13.59 -7.16 -3.85
C ARG A 90 14.81 -8.09 -3.88
N LYS A 91 14.59 -9.41 -3.96
CA LYS A 91 15.67 -10.39 -4.10
C LYS A 91 16.39 -10.22 -5.45
N HIS A 92 15.62 -10.08 -6.54
CA HIS A 92 16.18 -9.85 -7.87
C HIS A 92 16.99 -8.54 -7.96
N LEU A 93 16.55 -7.47 -7.30
CA LEU A 93 17.32 -6.23 -7.23
C LEU A 93 18.70 -6.46 -6.64
N LYS A 94 18.80 -7.21 -5.53
CA LYS A 94 20.11 -7.50 -4.89
C LYS A 94 21.06 -8.25 -5.81
N SER A 95 20.54 -9.01 -6.77
CA SER A 95 21.30 -9.84 -7.71
C SER A 95 21.50 -9.16 -9.08
N SER A 96 20.99 -7.93 -9.27
CA SER A 96 21.08 -7.20 -10.54
C SER A 96 22.01 -5.99 -10.43
N PRO A 97 23.30 -6.09 -10.86
CA PRO A 97 24.20 -4.94 -10.85
C PRO A 97 23.68 -3.74 -11.64
N GLN A 98 22.98 -3.99 -12.76
CA GLN A 98 22.42 -2.96 -13.61
C GLN A 98 21.33 -2.16 -12.89
N ALA A 99 20.39 -2.85 -12.22
CA ALA A 99 19.31 -2.20 -11.46
C ALA A 99 19.86 -1.45 -10.24
N ILE A 100 20.89 -2.00 -9.57
CA ILE A 100 21.58 -1.33 -8.46
C ILE A 100 22.29 -0.06 -8.96
N ALA A 101 23.02 -0.15 -10.07
CA ALA A 101 23.70 1.00 -10.67
C ALA A 101 22.70 2.09 -11.08
N TYR A 102 21.53 1.70 -11.63
CA TYR A 102 20.48 2.63 -11.97
C TYR A 102 20.04 3.47 -10.76
N PHE A 103 19.72 2.82 -9.63
CA PHE A 103 19.31 3.53 -8.43
C PHE A 103 20.44 4.39 -7.82
N LYS A 104 21.67 3.88 -7.79
CA LYS A 104 22.83 4.64 -7.32
C LYS A 104 23.10 5.89 -8.16
N ASN A 105 23.00 5.79 -9.49
CA ASN A 105 23.17 6.93 -10.41
C ASN A 105 22.08 7.98 -10.26
N ARG A 106 20.95 7.62 -9.63
CA ARG A 106 19.86 8.52 -9.25
C ARG A 106 19.98 9.05 -7.82
N GLY A 107 21.10 8.79 -7.14
CA GLY A 107 21.37 9.27 -5.79
C GLY A 107 20.68 8.49 -4.67
N LEU A 108 20.04 7.34 -4.97
CA LEU A 108 19.33 6.57 -3.95
C LEU A 108 20.29 5.70 -3.14
N SER A 109 20.15 5.75 -1.81
CA SER A 109 20.85 4.89 -0.88
C SER A 109 20.19 3.50 -0.77
N GLY A 110 20.93 2.53 -0.24
CA GLY A 110 20.38 1.21 0.07
C GLY A 110 19.30 1.26 1.16
N GLU A 111 19.38 2.23 2.07
CA GLU A 111 18.40 2.45 3.13
C GLU A 111 17.06 2.92 2.57
N ILE A 112 17.09 3.91 1.69
CA ILE A 112 15.91 4.40 0.98
C ILE A 112 15.30 3.28 0.13
N ALA A 113 16.13 2.54 -0.62
CA ALA A 113 15.65 1.41 -1.40
C ALA A 113 14.96 0.35 -0.55
N LYS A 114 15.46 0.11 0.67
CA LYS A 114 14.84 -0.80 1.65
C LYS A 114 13.55 -0.22 2.23
N GLN A 115 13.52 1.06 2.57
CA GLN A 115 12.34 1.75 3.13
C GLN A 115 11.15 1.68 2.18
N PHE A 116 11.37 1.97 0.90
CA PHE A 116 10.34 1.91 -0.13
C PHE A 116 10.12 0.51 -0.73
N GLY A 117 10.91 -0.48 -0.31
CA GLY A 117 10.81 -1.84 -0.82
C GLY A 117 11.13 -1.97 -2.30
N LEU A 118 12.01 -1.10 -2.84
CA LEU A 118 12.35 -1.08 -4.26
C LEU A 118 12.84 -2.45 -4.75
N GLY A 119 12.51 -2.79 -5.99
CA GLY A 119 12.78 -4.08 -6.58
C GLY A 119 13.23 -4.02 -8.04
N TYR A 120 13.43 -5.20 -8.61
CA TYR A 120 13.70 -5.37 -10.03
C TYR A 120 12.93 -6.57 -10.58
N ALA A 121 12.19 -6.36 -11.66
CA ALA A 121 11.59 -7.41 -12.45
C ALA A 121 12.56 -7.80 -13.58
N PRO A 122 13.08 -9.04 -13.59
CA PRO A 122 14.03 -9.50 -14.59
C PRO A 122 13.47 -9.44 -16.03
N ASP A 123 14.37 -9.44 -17.01
CA ASP A 123 14.02 -9.53 -18.42
C ASP A 123 13.68 -10.99 -18.80
N GLY A 124 12.53 -11.43 -18.33
CA GLY A 124 12.04 -12.78 -18.56
C GLY A 124 10.52 -12.79 -18.70
N TRP A 125 10.02 -13.57 -19.66
CA TRP A 125 8.58 -13.65 -19.91
C TRP A 125 7.79 -14.27 -18.76
N ARG A 126 8.41 -15.13 -17.94
CA ARG A 126 7.77 -15.89 -16.87
C ARG A 126 8.67 -16.00 -15.63
N SER A 127 9.32 -14.92 -15.25
CA SER A 127 10.23 -14.89 -14.08
C SER A 127 9.50 -15.22 -12.78
N LEU A 128 8.21 -14.80 -12.67
CA LEU A 128 7.36 -15.09 -11.53
C LEU A 128 6.98 -16.59 -11.40
N ALA A 129 7.16 -17.41 -12.45
CA ALA A 129 6.93 -18.85 -12.35
C ALA A 129 7.87 -19.54 -11.34
N SER A 130 9.03 -18.95 -11.04
CA SER A 130 9.92 -19.42 -9.97
C SER A 130 9.42 -19.09 -8.56
N VAL A 131 8.51 -18.14 -8.45
CA VAL A 131 7.94 -17.64 -7.18
C VAL A 131 6.59 -18.27 -6.88
N PHE A 132 5.80 -18.49 -7.92
CA PHE A 132 4.46 -19.06 -7.86
C PHE A 132 4.45 -20.42 -8.55
N PRO A 133 4.44 -21.53 -7.79
CA PRO A 133 4.45 -22.87 -8.35
C PRO A 133 3.30 -23.13 -9.33
N ASP A 134 2.12 -22.63 -8.99
CA ASP A 134 0.99 -22.61 -9.93
C ASP A 134 0.95 -21.26 -10.66
N TYR A 135 1.60 -21.20 -11.82
CA TYR A 135 1.58 -20.01 -12.67
C TYR A 135 0.25 -19.82 -13.42
N GLN A 136 -0.65 -20.82 -13.35
CA GLN A 136 -1.99 -20.76 -13.91
C GLN A 136 -3.02 -20.16 -12.94
N ASP A 137 -2.64 -19.95 -11.67
CA ASP A 137 -3.51 -19.37 -10.65
C ASP A 137 -4.16 -18.06 -11.16
N PRO A 138 -5.51 -17.98 -11.20
CA PRO A 138 -6.22 -16.78 -11.62
C PRO A 138 -5.85 -15.52 -10.80
N LEU A 139 -5.41 -15.68 -9.56
CA LEU A 139 -4.99 -14.60 -8.70
C LEU A 139 -3.81 -13.81 -9.27
N LEU A 140 -2.93 -14.44 -10.06
CA LEU A 140 -1.81 -13.75 -10.71
C LEU A 140 -2.29 -12.78 -11.79
N VAL A 141 -3.36 -13.11 -12.49
CA VAL A 141 -3.99 -12.22 -13.47
C VAL A 141 -4.79 -11.13 -12.76
N GLU A 142 -5.58 -11.51 -11.75
CA GLU A 142 -6.42 -10.60 -11.01
C GLU A 142 -5.61 -9.57 -10.20
N SER A 143 -4.44 -9.95 -9.68
CA SER A 143 -3.49 -9.02 -9.03
C SER A 143 -2.77 -8.10 -10.02
N GLY A 144 -2.92 -8.33 -11.33
CA GLY A 144 -2.25 -7.58 -12.38
C GLY A 144 -0.76 -7.90 -12.54
N LEU A 145 -0.27 -9.00 -11.98
CA LEU A 145 1.12 -9.46 -12.14
C LEU A 145 1.37 -10.18 -13.46
N VAL A 146 0.37 -10.90 -13.95
CA VAL A 146 0.41 -11.69 -15.18
C VAL A 146 -0.61 -11.15 -16.17
N ILE A 147 -0.25 -11.16 -17.44
CA ILE A 147 -1.13 -10.84 -18.57
C ILE A 147 -1.49 -12.14 -19.28
N THR A 148 -2.76 -12.27 -19.65
CA THR A 148 -3.24 -13.33 -20.54
C THR A 148 -3.56 -12.73 -21.90
N GLN A 149 -3.16 -13.41 -22.94
CA GLN A 149 -3.46 -13.05 -24.32
C GLN A 149 -3.91 -14.30 -25.08
N GLN A 150 -5.08 -14.26 -25.71
CA GLN A 150 -5.54 -15.34 -26.56
C GLN A 150 -4.80 -15.29 -27.89
N GLU A 151 -4.13 -16.40 -28.25
CA GLU A 151 -3.54 -16.64 -29.58
C GLU A 151 -4.34 -17.76 -30.27
N GLY A 152 -5.52 -17.45 -30.87
CA GLY A 152 -6.42 -18.43 -31.47
C GLY A 152 -7.47 -19.00 -30.51
N GLU A 153 -8.25 -20.00 -30.97
CA GLU A 153 -9.40 -20.50 -30.22
C GLU A 153 -9.03 -21.34 -28.98
N ASP A 154 -7.84 -21.98 -28.95
CA ASP A 154 -7.44 -22.91 -27.88
C ASP A 154 -6.12 -22.59 -27.21
N ASN A 155 -5.46 -21.46 -27.50
CA ASN A 155 -4.14 -21.16 -26.96
C ASN A 155 -4.11 -19.83 -26.19
N GLU A 156 -4.06 -19.92 -24.86
CA GLU A 156 -3.88 -18.78 -23.96
C GLU A 156 -2.40 -18.63 -23.60
N LYS A 157 -1.81 -17.51 -24.00
CA LYS A 157 -0.44 -17.15 -23.64
C LYS A 157 -0.45 -16.34 -22.36
N ARG A 158 0.34 -16.77 -21.36
CA ARG A 158 0.52 -16.07 -20.08
C ARG A 158 1.95 -15.60 -19.94
N TYR A 159 2.12 -14.35 -19.50
CA TYR A 159 3.44 -13.75 -19.28
C TYR A 159 3.41 -12.66 -18.21
N ASP A 160 4.58 -12.42 -17.60
CA ASP A 160 4.75 -11.39 -16.57
C ASP A 160 4.47 -10.00 -17.14
N ARG A 161 3.67 -9.20 -16.43
CA ARG A 161 3.40 -7.81 -16.81
C ARG A 161 4.65 -6.95 -16.79
N PHE A 162 5.47 -7.12 -15.76
CA PHE A 162 6.67 -6.33 -15.55
C PHE A 162 7.90 -7.14 -15.96
N ARG A 163 8.67 -6.62 -16.93
CA ARG A 163 9.89 -7.23 -17.45
C ARG A 163 10.94 -6.15 -17.69
N ASP A 164 12.19 -6.43 -17.32
CA ASP A 164 13.31 -5.47 -17.38
C ASP A 164 12.97 -4.10 -16.79
N ARG A 165 12.41 -4.09 -15.57
CA ARG A 165 11.95 -2.87 -14.91
C ARG A 165 12.43 -2.78 -13.47
N VAL A 166 12.88 -1.61 -13.06
CA VAL A 166 12.94 -1.27 -11.63
C VAL A 166 11.52 -1.07 -11.12
N MET A 167 11.26 -1.60 -9.91
CA MET A 167 9.92 -1.75 -9.37
C MET A 167 9.72 -0.87 -8.13
N PHE A 168 8.58 -0.21 -8.09
CA PHE A 168 8.10 0.66 -7.02
C PHE A 168 6.82 0.06 -6.45
N PRO A 169 6.88 -0.65 -5.30
CA PRO A 169 5.68 -1.17 -4.67
C PRO A 169 4.77 -0.03 -4.21
N ILE A 170 3.51 -0.10 -4.57
CA ILE A 170 2.49 0.85 -4.11
C ILE A 170 1.82 0.24 -2.88
N ARG A 171 1.80 0.99 -1.77
CA ARG A 171 1.25 0.53 -0.50
C ARG A 171 0.02 1.32 -0.12
N ASN A 172 -0.94 0.62 0.48
CA ASN A 172 -2.09 1.26 1.12
C ASN A 172 -1.70 1.86 2.48
N ILE A 173 -2.64 2.50 3.16
CA ILE A 173 -2.43 3.12 4.49
C ILE A 173 -2.00 2.14 5.58
N LYS A 174 -2.26 0.84 5.41
CA LYS A 174 -1.83 -0.23 6.33
C LYS A 174 -0.41 -0.71 6.05
N GLY A 175 0.18 -0.32 4.91
CA GLY A 175 1.49 -0.76 4.46
C GLY A 175 1.47 -2.03 3.62
N GLU A 176 0.30 -2.56 3.28
CA GLU A 176 0.15 -3.73 2.41
C GLU A 176 0.44 -3.35 0.96
N CYS A 177 1.16 -4.18 0.22
CA CYS A 177 1.38 -3.98 -1.20
C CYS A 177 0.09 -4.23 -1.99
N ILE A 178 -0.36 -3.22 -2.73
CA ILE A 178 -1.60 -3.24 -3.52
C ILE A 178 -1.35 -3.17 -5.02
N GLY A 179 -0.12 -2.90 -5.44
CA GLY A 179 0.26 -2.81 -6.85
C GLY A 179 1.69 -2.34 -7.02
N PHE A 180 2.06 -2.10 -8.27
CA PHE A 180 3.41 -1.68 -8.63
C PHE A 180 3.41 -0.60 -9.70
N GLY A 181 4.36 0.33 -9.61
CA GLY A 181 4.91 1.07 -10.73
C GLY A 181 6.20 0.39 -11.21
N GLY A 182 6.42 0.33 -12.51
CA GLY A 182 7.64 -0.22 -13.10
C GLY A 182 8.24 0.73 -14.12
N ARG A 183 9.54 1.07 -14.00
CA ARG A 183 10.29 1.85 -15.00
C ARG A 183 11.28 0.96 -15.70
N VAL A 184 11.25 0.95 -17.03
CA VAL A 184 12.19 0.17 -17.84
C VAL A 184 13.63 0.68 -17.65
N LEU A 185 14.61 -0.21 -17.60
CA LEU A 185 16.02 0.16 -17.46
C LEU A 185 16.63 0.71 -18.75
N GLY A 186 16.29 0.12 -19.89
CA GLY A 186 16.75 0.53 -21.23
C GLY A 186 15.73 1.43 -21.95
N ASP A 187 15.75 1.31 -23.29
CA ASP A 187 14.93 2.11 -24.21
C ASP A 187 13.54 1.49 -24.48
N GLY A 188 13.14 0.50 -23.68
CA GLY A 188 11.87 -0.19 -23.83
C GLY A 188 10.66 0.73 -23.64
N THR A 189 9.56 0.42 -24.32
CA THR A 189 8.30 1.16 -24.23
C THR A 189 7.19 0.29 -23.63
N PRO A 190 6.30 0.88 -22.83
CA PRO A 190 6.31 2.26 -22.30
C PRO A 190 7.41 2.44 -21.24
N LYS A 191 7.93 3.67 -21.12
CA LYS A 191 8.95 4.02 -20.12
C LYS A 191 8.48 3.71 -18.70
N TYR A 192 7.24 4.04 -18.37
CA TYR A 192 6.58 3.68 -17.12
C TYR A 192 5.38 2.78 -17.39
N LEU A 193 5.22 1.76 -16.57
CA LEU A 193 4.10 0.82 -16.59
C LEU A 193 3.58 0.65 -15.17
N ASN A 194 2.28 0.79 -14.98
CA ASN A 194 1.64 0.60 -13.68
C ASN A 194 0.79 -0.67 -13.66
N SER A 195 0.50 -1.17 -12.46
CA SER A 195 -0.55 -2.16 -12.25
C SER A 195 -1.87 -1.66 -12.87
N PRO A 196 -2.71 -2.53 -13.40
CA PRO A 196 -4.07 -2.18 -13.83
C PRO A 196 -4.94 -1.87 -12.60
N GLU A 197 -6.16 -1.41 -12.83
CA GLU A 197 -7.19 -1.42 -11.79
C GLU A 197 -7.42 -2.86 -11.31
N THR A 198 -7.45 -3.07 -10.00
CA THR A 198 -7.66 -4.37 -9.38
C THR A 198 -8.61 -4.22 -8.18
N PRO A 199 -9.13 -5.30 -7.60
CA PRO A 199 -9.94 -5.22 -6.38
C PRO A 199 -9.26 -4.55 -5.19
N VAL A 200 -7.91 -4.47 -5.19
CA VAL A 200 -7.10 -3.88 -4.11
C VAL A 200 -6.41 -2.58 -4.51
N PHE A 201 -6.40 -2.20 -5.79
CA PHE A 201 -5.69 -1.02 -6.30
C PHE A 201 -6.53 -0.18 -7.26
N SER A 202 -6.72 1.09 -6.94
CA SER A 202 -7.35 2.08 -7.81
C SER A 202 -6.44 3.30 -7.99
N LYS A 203 -5.99 3.54 -9.23
CA LYS A 203 -5.05 4.63 -9.56
C LYS A 203 -5.51 6.02 -9.13
N GLY A 204 -6.82 6.26 -9.18
CA GLY A 204 -7.39 7.56 -8.81
C GLY A 204 -7.53 7.79 -7.30
N ARG A 205 -7.23 6.80 -6.46
CA ARG A 205 -7.43 6.85 -5.01
C ARG A 205 -6.16 6.65 -4.21
N GLU A 206 -5.07 6.22 -4.84
CA GLU A 206 -3.83 5.86 -4.15
C GLU A 206 -2.73 6.89 -4.45
N LEU A 207 -2.02 7.29 -3.42
CA LEU A 207 -0.84 8.14 -3.50
C LEU A 207 0.39 7.31 -3.14
N TYR A 208 1.33 7.23 -4.08
CA TYR A 208 2.61 6.57 -3.84
C TYR A 208 3.42 7.28 -2.75
N GLY A 209 3.99 6.52 -1.83
CA GLY A 209 4.80 7.06 -0.74
C GLY A 209 4.01 7.58 0.46
N LEU A 210 2.68 7.57 0.43
CA LEU A 210 1.86 8.05 1.54
C LEU A 210 2.08 7.24 2.82
N PHE A 211 2.18 5.93 2.71
CA PHE A 211 2.47 5.05 3.84
C PHE A 211 3.86 5.34 4.43
N GLU A 212 4.89 5.48 3.62
CA GLU A 212 6.25 5.77 4.01
C GLU A 212 6.36 7.16 4.67
N ALA A 213 5.67 8.16 4.14
CA ALA A 213 5.70 9.55 4.60
C ALA A 213 4.85 9.82 5.87
N ARG A 214 3.96 8.91 6.27
CA ARG A 214 2.93 9.17 7.31
C ARG A 214 3.46 9.67 8.65
N HIS A 215 4.64 9.21 9.07
CA HIS A 215 5.25 9.67 10.32
C HIS A 215 5.84 11.07 10.18
N ALA A 216 6.62 11.30 9.12
CA ALA A 216 7.21 12.60 8.84
C ALA A 216 6.14 13.68 8.62
N MET A 217 5.06 13.35 7.89
CA MET A 217 3.93 14.27 7.70
C MET A 217 3.27 14.69 9.01
N ARG A 218 3.15 13.76 9.97
CA ARG A 218 2.60 14.07 11.29
C ARG A 218 3.51 15.01 12.07
N ASP A 219 4.82 14.78 12.02
CA ASP A 219 5.81 15.55 12.78
C ASP A 219 6.04 16.94 12.16
N LEU A 220 6.06 17.03 10.83
CA LEU A 220 6.30 18.27 10.08
C LEU A 220 5.03 19.11 9.86
N GLY A 221 3.85 18.48 9.83
CA GLY A 221 2.58 19.15 9.61
C GLY A 221 2.30 19.54 8.14
N TYR A 222 3.10 19.08 7.18
CA TYR A 222 2.90 19.27 5.74
C TYR A 222 3.34 18.05 4.93
N ALA A 223 2.93 18.00 3.66
CA ALA A 223 3.36 17.01 2.67
C ALA A 223 3.85 17.71 1.41
N LEU A 224 4.89 17.17 0.79
CA LEU A 224 5.34 17.54 -0.55
C LEU A 224 4.74 16.55 -1.56
N VAL A 225 4.08 17.08 -2.59
CA VAL A 225 3.50 16.28 -3.67
C VAL A 225 4.35 16.44 -4.92
N THR A 226 4.74 15.33 -5.53
CA THR A 226 5.54 15.27 -6.77
C THR A 226 4.87 14.39 -7.81
N GLU A 227 5.27 14.50 -9.08
CA GLU A 227 4.62 13.77 -10.18
C GLU A 227 5.08 12.32 -10.33
N GLY A 228 6.32 11.99 -9.95
CA GLY A 228 6.93 10.71 -10.28
C GLY A 228 7.39 9.88 -9.08
N TYR A 229 7.38 8.57 -9.24
CA TYR A 229 7.89 7.62 -8.22
C TYR A 229 9.32 7.95 -7.77
N MET A 230 10.19 8.27 -8.73
CA MET A 230 11.60 8.59 -8.44
C MET A 230 11.72 9.88 -7.63
N ASP A 231 10.87 10.87 -7.89
CA ASP A 231 10.92 12.15 -7.20
C ASP A 231 10.51 11.96 -5.73
N VAL A 232 9.46 11.18 -5.49
CA VAL A 232 9.05 10.82 -4.11
C VAL A 232 10.20 10.14 -3.36
N VAL A 233 10.82 9.13 -3.98
CA VAL A 233 11.88 8.34 -3.32
C VAL A 233 13.17 9.17 -3.14
N ALA A 234 13.48 10.08 -4.06
CA ALA A 234 14.69 10.91 -3.98
C ALA A 234 14.58 12.07 -2.96
N LEU A 235 13.37 12.50 -2.62
CA LEU A 235 13.10 13.55 -1.65
C LEU A 235 12.88 13.04 -0.21
N SER A 236 12.89 11.71 -0.03
CA SER A 236 12.72 11.06 1.27
C SER A 236 14.05 10.76 1.93
#